data_09530c7088b7f68694958e81198cea64
#
_entry.id   09530c7088b7f68694958e81198cea64
#
_cell.length_a   1.000
_cell.length_b   1.000
_cell.length_c   1.000
_cell.angle_alpha   90.00
_cell.angle_beta   90.00
_cell.angle_gamma   90.00
#
_symmetry.space_group_name_H-M   'P 1'
#
loop_
_entity.id
_entity.type
_entity.pdbx_description
1 polymer ?
#
loop_
_entity_poly.entity_id
_entity_poly.type
_entity_poly.pdbx_seq_one_letter_code
_entity_poly.pdbx_strand_id
1 'polypeptide(L)'
;MTPRALLAVVTLSLAACTVASKPDGNGSAMVAPDSMESVVKRTFTTYGFRLQSGQTLPEMTLAFETYGRLAPDGRNAILVTHGGTSSQHMAGKYSPTDPAPGGWDTLIGPGKAIDTNKYFVVSSNVLGSSYGSTAPASINPVTGKRYGPDFPEISMHDIVTAQRTLLRGLGVHRLVAVVGPSYGGYQAFQWSVSYPDDMAGIAAVITAPKGSGKEADVQALVDRFAKDPNWNGGWHYDRGGIPDTLTTLRIETLTRYGYNEILAEKFPTQADRDAEIRRRAEPWAKEFDPNSMVTMRRAAVRYGAEKDFSKIRARVLYVISRSDKLFPPSIAPDVMDKLAKAGVDAKYFQIDTEFGHSATGVEWAKWGPTLKAFVEGLSQ
;
A
#
# COMPACT_ATOMS: atom_id res chain seq x y z
N MET A 1 84.37 -19.11 22.15
CA MET A 1 83.22 -19.93 21.71
C MET A 1 81.97 -19.08 21.88
N THR A 2 81.58 -18.41 20.86
CA THR A 2 80.38 -17.53 20.80
C THR A 2 79.27 -18.26 20.02
N PRO A 3 78.03 -18.31 20.57
CA PRO A 3 76.88 -18.87 19.79
C PRO A 3 76.30 -17.82 18.89
N ARG A 4 76.10 -18.20 17.67
CA ARG A 4 75.38 -17.45 16.62
C ARG A 4 73.88 -17.37 16.91
N ALA A 5 73.38 -16.15 16.95
CA ALA A 5 71.95 -15.91 16.94
C ALA A 5 71.36 -16.13 15.55
N LEU A 6 70.32 -16.98 15.47
CA LEU A 6 69.50 -17.20 14.25
C LEU A 6 68.41 -16.13 14.22
N LEU A 7 68.47 -15.26 13.21
CA LEU A 7 67.40 -14.29 12.92
C LEU A 7 66.33 -15.01 12.11
N ALA A 8 65.14 -15.22 12.67
CA ALA A 8 63.97 -15.69 11.96
C ALA A 8 63.29 -14.50 11.29
N VAL A 9 63.30 -14.50 9.94
CA VAL A 9 62.55 -13.54 9.15
C VAL A 9 61.11 -14.01 9.07
N VAL A 10 60.20 -13.31 9.76
CA VAL A 10 58.72 -13.50 9.61
C VAL A 10 58.27 -12.67 8.43
N THR A 11 57.99 -13.36 7.32
CA THR A 11 57.30 -12.75 6.17
C THR A 11 55.81 -12.64 6.49
N LEU A 12 55.34 -11.43 6.72
CA LEU A 12 53.88 -11.12 6.78
C LEU A 12 53.35 -11.15 5.34
N SER A 13 52.60 -12.18 5.02
CA SER A 13 51.75 -12.20 3.80
C SER A 13 50.54 -11.32 4.04
N LEU A 14 50.48 -10.14 3.43
CA LEU A 14 49.25 -9.37 3.27
C LEU A 14 48.31 -10.16 2.35
N ALA A 15 47.30 -10.83 2.91
CA ALA A 15 46.17 -11.30 2.19
C ALA A 15 45.33 -10.08 1.79
N ALA A 16 45.42 -9.70 0.52
CA ALA A 16 44.50 -8.73 -0.08
C ALA A 16 43.11 -9.34 -0.08
N CYS A 17 42.21 -8.87 0.79
CA CYS A 17 40.79 -9.09 0.66
C CYS A 17 40.32 -8.39 -0.61
N THR A 18 40.24 -9.12 -1.70
CA THR A 18 39.46 -8.71 -2.87
C THR A 18 37.99 -8.75 -2.46
N VAL A 19 37.43 -7.56 -2.18
CA VAL A 19 35.99 -7.37 -2.15
C VAL A 19 35.49 -7.63 -3.56
N ALA A 20 34.88 -8.80 -3.76
CA ALA A 20 34.16 -9.07 -4.97
C ALA A 20 32.96 -8.11 -5.03
N SER A 21 33.09 -7.05 -5.82
CA SER A 21 31.96 -6.25 -6.25
C SER A 21 31.02 -7.18 -7.02
N LYS A 22 29.80 -7.40 -6.45
CA LYS A 22 28.72 -7.98 -7.26
C LYS A 22 28.53 -7.09 -8.49
N PRO A 23 28.39 -7.67 -9.69
CA PRO A 23 28.13 -6.87 -10.87
C PRO A 23 26.83 -6.10 -10.66
N ASP A 24 26.90 -4.79 -10.83
CA ASP A 24 25.74 -3.92 -10.97
C ASP A 24 24.97 -4.34 -12.23
N GLY A 25 24.11 -5.34 -12.06
CA GLY A 25 23.18 -5.80 -13.06
C GLY A 25 22.05 -4.81 -13.24
N ASN A 26 22.34 -3.61 -13.74
CA ASN A 26 21.34 -2.66 -14.16
C ASN A 26 20.92 -2.95 -15.61
N GLY A 27 20.45 -4.18 -15.83
CA GLY A 27 19.63 -4.53 -16.96
C GLY A 27 18.18 -4.35 -16.54
N SER A 28 17.53 -3.27 -17.00
CA SER A 28 16.07 -3.14 -16.94
C SER A 28 15.49 -4.34 -17.72
N ALA A 29 15.31 -5.46 -17.03
CA ALA A 29 14.60 -6.60 -17.57
C ALA A 29 13.16 -6.13 -17.76
N MET A 30 12.74 -5.98 -19.02
CA MET A 30 11.35 -5.70 -19.37
C MET A 30 10.49 -6.78 -18.71
N VAL A 31 9.72 -6.40 -17.71
CA VAL A 31 8.77 -7.30 -17.05
C VAL A 31 7.74 -7.70 -18.11
N ALA A 32 7.68 -8.99 -18.42
CA ALA A 32 6.68 -9.49 -19.35
C ALA A 32 5.27 -9.22 -18.79
N PRO A 33 4.30 -8.83 -19.62
CA PRO A 33 2.95 -8.59 -19.15
C PRO A 33 2.34 -9.88 -18.63
N ASP A 34 1.84 -9.86 -17.39
CA ASP A 34 1.11 -10.98 -16.83
C ASP A 34 -0.28 -11.07 -17.47
N SER A 35 -0.76 -12.30 -17.62
CA SER A 35 -2.18 -12.52 -17.92
C SER A 35 -3.01 -12.14 -16.69
N MET A 36 -4.18 -11.52 -16.88
CA MET A 36 -5.12 -11.24 -15.80
C MET A 36 -5.65 -12.51 -15.11
N GLU A 37 -5.49 -13.66 -15.76
CA GLU A 37 -5.86 -14.99 -15.23
C GLU A 37 -4.68 -15.69 -14.49
N SER A 38 -3.49 -15.08 -14.50
CA SER A 38 -2.28 -15.65 -13.89
C SER A 38 -1.30 -14.53 -13.53
N VAL A 39 -1.72 -13.66 -12.60
CA VAL A 39 -0.93 -12.55 -12.10
C VAL A 39 0.22 -13.06 -11.23
N VAL A 40 1.38 -12.46 -11.36
CA VAL A 40 2.56 -12.84 -10.57
C VAL A 40 2.85 -11.79 -9.51
N LYS A 41 2.83 -12.22 -8.25
CA LYS A 41 3.33 -11.43 -7.13
C LYS A 41 4.86 -11.41 -7.18
N ARG A 42 5.43 -10.21 -7.21
CA ARG A 42 6.88 -9.95 -7.26
C ARG A 42 7.35 -9.21 -6.04
N THR A 43 8.66 -9.18 -5.84
CA THR A 43 9.31 -8.36 -4.81
C THR A 43 10.40 -7.50 -5.42
N PHE A 44 10.56 -6.30 -4.88
CA PHE A 44 11.65 -5.38 -5.15
C PHE A 44 12.38 -5.10 -3.85
N THR A 45 13.69 -5.28 -3.82
CA THR A 45 14.51 -5.07 -2.62
C THR A 45 15.56 -4.00 -2.87
N THR A 46 15.73 -3.12 -1.90
CA THR A 46 16.82 -2.14 -1.84
C THR A 46 17.43 -2.12 -0.44
N TYR A 47 18.62 -1.57 -0.31
CA TYR A 47 19.39 -1.57 0.93
C TYR A 47 19.64 -0.16 1.44
N GLY A 48 19.73 -0.01 2.76
CA GLY A 48 20.04 1.27 3.39
C GLY A 48 18.91 2.30 3.20
N PHE A 49 17.65 1.88 3.23
CA PHE A 49 16.50 2.78 3.05
C PHE A 49 16.34 3.70 4.25
N ARG A 50 16.60 4.98 4.05
CA ARG A 50 16.53 6.00 5.11
C ARG A 50 15.11 6.49 5.30
N LEU A 51 14.60 6.39 6.53
CA LEU A 51 13.30 6.87 6.96
C LEU A 51 13.34 8.36 7.31
N GLN A 52 12.20 9.02 7.26
CA GLN A 52 12.04 10.43 7.64
C GLN A 52 12.44 10.69 9.10
N SER A 53 12.28 9.68 9.97
CA SER A 53 12.76 9.72 11.36
C SER A 53 14.29 9.80 11.52
N GLY A 54 15.05 9.57 10.43
CA GLY A 54 16.51 9.45 10.43
C GLY A 54 17.01 8.03 10.65
N GLN A 55 16.15 7.09 11.06
CA GLN A 55 16.48 5.67 11.14
C GLN A 55 16.67 5.08 9.73
N THR A 56 17.33 3.94 9.65
CA THR A 56 17.57 3.24 8.38
C THR A 56 17.08 1.81 8.48
N LEU A 57 16.28 1.39 7.49
CA LEU A 57 16.02 -0.02 7.26
C LEU A 57 17.20 -0.59 6.48
N PRO A 58 17.94 -1.56 7.04
CA PRO A 58 19.11 -2.16 6.38
C PRO A 58 18.74 -2.78 5.03
N GLU A 59 17.55 -3.40 4.99
CA GLU A 59 16.92 -3.94 3.79
C GLU A 59 15.46 -3.53 3.77
N MET A 60 14.99 -3.02 2.62
CA MET A 60 13.61 -2.68 2.38
C MET A 60 13.12 -3.42 1.14
N THR A 61 12.14 -4.29 1.33
CA THR A 61 11.45 -5.04 0.28
C THR A 61 10.01 -4.56 0.14
N LEU A 62 9.54 -4.35 -1.09
CA LEU A 62 8.14 -4.15 -1.41
C LEU A 62 7.64 -5.31 -2.26
N ALA A 63 6.52 -5.90 -1.85
CA ALA A 63 5.74 -6.77 -2.71
C ALA A 63 4.92 -5.93 -3.69
N PHE A 64 4.80 -6.39 -4.93
CA PHE A 64 4.05 -5.67 -5.97
C PHE A 64 3.54 -6.61 -7.05
N GLU A 65 2.62 -6.11 -7.84
CA GLU A 65 2.11 -6.73 -9.07
C GLU A 65 2.14 -5.70 -10.20
N THR A 66 2.17 -6.21 -11.43
CA THR A 66 2.12 -5.35 -12.62
C THR A 66 1.12 -5.89 -13.62
N TYR A 67 0.48 -4.98 -14.34
CA TYR A 67 -0.47 -5.32 -15.41
C TYR A 67 -0.17 -4.43 -16.63
N GLY A 68 -0.27 -5.00 -17.82
CA GLY A 68 0.06 -4.30 -19.06
C GLY A 68 1.57 -4.21 -19.30
N ARG A 69 1.99 -3.30 -20.18
CA ARG A 69 3.38 -3.14 -20.63
C ARG A 69 3.86 -1.71 -20.44
N LEU A 70 5.06 -1.56 -19.88
CA LEU A 70 5.74 -0.28 -19.80
C LEU A 70 6.20 0.18 -21.20
N ALA A 71 5.87 1.41 -21.56
CA ALA A 71 6.37 2.03 -22.78
C ALA A 71 7.88 2.29 -22.70
N PRO A 72 8.61 2.33 -23.84
CA PRO A 72 10.06 2.52 -23.84
C PRO A 72 10.54 3.79 -23.15
N ASP A 73 9.70 4.85 -23.13
CA ASP A 73 9.99 6.11 -22.46
C ASP A 73 9.68 6.12 -20.96
N GLY A 74 9.11 5.03 -20.43
CA GLY A 74 8.76 4.88 -19.02
C GLY A 74 7.67 5.84 -18.51
N ARG A 75 6.77 6.34 -19.38
CA ARG A 75 5.83 7.42 -19.06
C ARG A 75 4.35 7.04 -19.09
N ASN A 76 4.02 5.80 -19.43
CA ASN A 76 2.63 5.32 -19.47
C ASN A 76 2.22 4.57 -18.18
N ALA A 77 2.92 4.77 -17.08
CA ALA A 77 2.65 4.02 -15.87
C ALA A 77 1.55 4.66 -15.00
N ILE A 78 0.75 3.83 -14.35
CA ILE A 78 -0.21 4.19 -13.31
C ILE A 78 0.15 3.41 -12.04
N LEU A 79 0.32 4.12 -10.92
CA LEU A 79 0.46 3.47 -9.62
C LEU A 79 -0.93 3.29 -9.00
N VAL A 80 -1.29 2.06 -8.67
CA VAL A 80 -2.47 1.74 -7.88
C VAL A 80 -2.04 1.42 -6.45
N THR A 81 -2.63 2.13 -5.49
CA THR A 81 -2.35 2.00 -4.07
C THR A 81 -3.56 1.39 -3.36
N HIS A 82 -3.33 0.54 -2.37
CA HIS A 82 -4.41 -0.19 -1.71
C HIS A 82 -4.83 0.41 -0.36
N GLY A 83 -6.02 0.04 0.11
CA GLY A 83 -6.55 0.40 1.42
C GLY A 83 -5.84 -0.30 2.58
N GLY A 84 -6.03 0.18 3.80
CA GLY A 84 -5.27 -0.23 4.99
C GLY A 84 -5.36 -1.70 5.41
N THR A 85 -6.36 -2.44 4.92
CA THR A 85 -6.58 -3.87 5.23
C THR A 85 -6.47 -4.76 3.99
N SER A 86 -5.98 -4.22 2.89
CA SER A 86 -5.82 -4.90 1.59
C SER A 86 -4.33 -5.15 1.30
N SER A 87 -4.05 -5.60 0.09
CA SER A 87 -2.71 -5.88 -0.41
C SER A 87 -2.51 -5.31 -1.82
N GLN A 88 -1.36 -5.58 -2.43
CA GLN A 88 -1.07 -5.29 -3.83
C GLN A 88 -2.00 -6.00 -4.83
N HIS A 89 -2.74 -7.05 -4.40
CA HIS A 89 -3.62 -7.80 -5.30
C HIS A 89 -4.89 -7.00 -5.61
N MET A 90 -4.76 -6.08 -6.56
CA MET A 90 -5.85 -5.17 -6.93
C MET A 90 -6.65 -5.66 -8.13
N ALA A 91 -6.09 -6.49 -9.03
CA ALA A 91 -6.78 -7.00 -10.20
C ALA A 91 -6.28 -8.39 -10.62
N GLY A 92 -7.06 -9.07 -11.46
CA GLY A 92 -6.73 -10.41 -11.96
C GLY A 92 -6.76 -11.50 -10.88
N LYS A 93 -6.26 -12.66 -11.22
CA LYS A 93 -6.17 -13.84 -10.35
C LYS A 93 -4.75 -14.38 -10.32
N TYR A 94 -4.32 -15.00 -9.23
CA TYR A 94 -3.05 -15.74 -9.20
C TYR A 94 -3.16 -17.08 -9.94
N SER A 95 -4.37 -17.64 -9.98
CA SER A 95 -4.68 -18.89 -10.64
C SER A 95 -6.09 -18.83 -11.23
N PRO A 96 -6.37 -19.47 -12.39
CA PRO A 96 -7.74 -19.58 -12.92
C PRO A 96 -8.74 -20.18 -11.93
N THR A 97 -8.27 -20.95 -10.96
CA THR A 97 -9.10 -21.60 -9.93
C THR A 97 -9.37 -20.72 -8.71
N ASP A 98 -8.77 -19.52 -8.62
CA ASP A 98 -9.01 -18.63 -7.51
C ASP A 98 -10.49 -18.22 -7.46
N PRO A 99 -11.08 -18.20 -6.25
CA PRO A 99 -12.51 -17.98 -6.08
C PRO A 99 -12.97 -16.55 -6.45
N ALA A 100 -12.03 -15.60 -6.39
CA ALA A 100 -12.28 -14.20 -6.72
C ALA A 100 -10.99 -13.52 -7.23
N PRO A 101 -11.11 -12.56 -8.13
CA PRO A 101 -10.00 -11.70 -8.54
C PRO A 101 -9.69 -10.64 -7.49
N GLY A 102 -8.65 -9.83 -7.74
CA GLY A 102 -8.31 -8.66 -6.95
C GLY A 102 -9.44 -7.64 -6.84
N GLY A 103 -9.41 -6.83 -5.78
CA GLY A 103 -10.56 -6.01 -5.35
C GLY A 103 -11.04 -4.93 -6.34
N TRP A 104 -10.22 -4.56 -7.31
CA TRP A 104 -10.52 -3.60 -8.38
C TRP A 104 -10.40 -4.21 -9.78
N ASP A 105 -10.54 -5.53 -9.88
CA ASP A 105 -10.51 -6.21 -11.19
C ASP A 105 -11.50 -5.62 -12.19
N THR A 106 -12.66 -5.20 -11.73
CA THR A 106 -13.66 -4.55 -12.60
C THR A 106 -13.23 -3.20 -13.18
N LEU A 107 -12.25 -2.54 -12.58
CA LEU A 107 -11.73 -1.23 -13.00
C LEU A 107 -10.39 -1.34 -13.74
N ILE A 108 -9.62 -2.40 -13.54
CA ILE A 108 -8.26 -2.56 -14.07
C ILE A 108 -8.24 -3.77 -15.01
N GLY A 109 -7.80 -3.58 -16.23
CA GLY A 109 -7.71 -4.65 -17.23
C GLY A 109 -7.89 -4.14 -18.66
N PRO A 110 -7.80 -5.03 -19.67
CA PRO A 110 -7.99 -4.66 -21.06
C PRO A 110 -9.33 -3.98 -21.31
N GLY A 111 -9.31 -2.73 -21.83
CA GLY A 111 -10.52 -1.95 -22.16
C GLY A 111 -11.28 -1.37 -20.96
N LYS A 112 -10.88 -1.67 -19.71
CA LYS A 112 -11.53 -1.17 -18.48
C LYS A 112 -11.18 0.30 -18.21
N ALA A 113 -11.58 0.83 -17.06
CA ALA A 113 -11.34 2.23 -16.70
C ALA A 113 -9.84 2.56 -16.64
N ILE A 114 -9.03 1.68 -16.09
CA ILE A 114 -7.57 1.68 -16.18
C ILE A 114 -7.18 0.59 -17.20
N ASP A 115 -7.06 1.00 -18.44
CA ASP A 115 -6.89 0.09 -19.59
C ASP A 115 -5.44 -0.40 -19.71
N THR A 116 -5.23 -1.67 -19.38
CA THR A 116 -3.90 -2.30 -19.45
C THR A 116 -3.35 -2.51 -20.87
N ASN A 117 -4.17 -2.30 -21.92
CA ASN A 117 -3.66 -2.19 -23.28
C ASN A 117 -2.89 -0.89 -23.53
N LYS A 118 -3.17 0.16 -22.75
CA LYS A 118 -2.57 1.50 -22.87
C LYS A 118 -1.55 1.78 -21.78
N TYR A 119 -1.83 1.34 -20.57
CA TYR A 119 -1.09 1.69 -19.36
C TYR A 119 -0.36 0.49 -18.76
N PHE A 120 0.83 0.77 -18.26
CA PHE A 120 1.55 -0.12 -17.35
C PHE A 120 1.10 0.17 -15.93
N VAL A 121 0.34 -0.71 -15.35
CA VAL A 121 -0.17 -0.56 -13.99
C VAL A 121 0.77 -1.24 -13.01
N VAL A 122 1.20 -0.54 -11.99
CA VAL A 122 1.95 -1.09 -10.85
C VAL A 122 1.05 -1.03 -9.63
N SER A 123 0.78 -2.15 -9.01
CA SER A 123 0.10 -2.23 -7.72
C SER A 123 1.11 -2.61 -6.65
N SER A 124 1.40 -1.68 -5.73
CA SER A 124 2.42 -1.84 -4.70
C SER A 124 1.80 -2.10 -3.33
N ASN A 125 2.30 -3.12 -2.63
CA ASN A 125 1.98 -3.29 -1.22
C ASN A 125 2.69 -2.23 -0.38
N VAL A 126 2.05 -1.82 0.72
CA VAL A 126 2.53 -0.75 1.59
C VAL A 126 3.71 -1.23 2.46
N LEU A 127 4.76 -0.40 2.57
CA LEU A 127 5.81 -0.58 3.57
C LEU A 127 5.18 -0.58 4.97
N GLY A 128 5.53 -1.56 5.79
CA GLY A 128 4.95 -1.73 7.13
C GLY A 128 3.65 -2.55 7.17
N SER A 129 3.06 -2.88 6.00
CA SER A 129 1.88 -3.73 5.92
C SER A 129 2.23 -5.21 5.80
N SER A 130 1.26 -6.08 6.06
CA SER A 130 1.34 -7.52 5.78
C SER A 130 1.52 -7.82 4.28
N TYR A 131 1.61 -9.09 3.90
CA TYR A 131 1.61 -9.56 2.50
C TYR A 131 2.91 -9.36 1.71
N GLY A 132 4.06 -9.29 2.39
CA GLY A 132 5.38 -9.50 1.77
C GLY A 132 6.24 -8.25 1.57
N SER A 133 5.76 -7.06 1.93
CA SER A 133 6.64 -5.91 2.13
C SER A 133 7.35 -5.97 3.48
N THR A 134 8.49 -5.29 3.62
CA THR A 134 9.16 -5.14 4.91
C THR A 134 8.22 -4.51 5.93
N ALA A 135 8.01 -5.22 7.04
CA ALA A 135 6.99 -4.94 8.04
C ALA A 135 7.42 -5.51 9.41
N PRO A 136 6.67 -5.28 10.48
CA PRO A 136 6.96 -5.85 11.79
C PRO A 136 7.19 -7.38 11.78
N ALA A 137 6.47 -8.13 10.97
CA ALA A 137 6.67 -9.58 10.84
C ALA A 137 7.96 -9.99 10.11
N SER A 138 8.63 -9.07 9.43
CA SER A 138 9.88 -9.34 8.69
C SER A 138 11.05 -9.61 9.63
N ILE A 139 12.01 -10.41 9.14
CA ILE A 139 13.27 -10.62 9.84
C ILE A 139 14.18 -9.39 9.63
N ASN A 140 14.68 -8.83 10.70
CA ASN A 140 15.73 -7.81 10.65
C ASN A 140 17.06 -8.49 10.29
N PRO A 141 17.69 -8.17 9.15
CA PRO A 141 18.89 -8.85 8.70
C PRO A 141 20.11 -8.61 9.59
N VAL A 142 20.08 -7.57 10.44
CA VAL A 142 21.17 -7.28 11.39
C VAL A 142 21.09 -8.17 12.62
N THR A 143 19.88 -8.42 13.12
CA THR A 143 19.68 -9.17 14.38
C THR A 143 19.32 -10.64 14.16
N GLY A 144 18.87 -11.01 12.95
CA GLY A 144 18.32 -12.32 12.63
C GLY A 144 16.96 -12.62 13.30
N LYS A 145 16.34 -11.62 13.93
CA LYS A 145 15.06 -11.74 14.62
C LYS A 145 13.99 -10.91 13.91
N ARG A 146 12.70 -11.21 14.14
CA ARG A 146 11.62 -10.35 13.65
C ARG A 146 11.75 -8.94 14.23
N TYR A 147 11.32 -7.94 13.47
CA TYR A 147 11.23 -6.58 14.01
C TYR A 147 10.19 -6.50 15.14
N GLY A 148 9.03 -7.15 14.96
CA GLY A 148 7.96 -7.14 15.94
C GLY A 148 7.49 -5.73 16.30
N PRO A 149 7.21 -5.48 17.59
CA PRO A 149 6.84 -4.15 18.08
C PRO A 149 7.97 -3.10 17.97
N ASP A 150 9.21 -3.55 17.77
CA ASP A 150 10.38 -2.67 17.61
C ASP A 150 10.58 -2.21 16.15
N PHE A 151 9.64 -2.50 15.26
CA PHE A 151 9.68 -2.01 13.87
C PHE A 151 9.77 -0.49 13.87
N PRO A 152 10.69 0.10 13.10
CA PRO A 152 10.86 1.54 13.05
C PRO A 152 9.57 2.28 12.73
N GLU A 153 9.35 3.43 13.35
CA GLU A 153 8.24 4.29 13.00
C GLU A 153 8.39 4.80 11.57
N ILE A 154 7.35 4.57 10.78
CA ILE A 154 7.26 5.04 9.40
C ILE A 154 6.18 6.11 9.27
N SER A 155 6.38 7.01 8.33
CA SER A 155 5.43 8.04 7.94
C SER A 155 4.77 7.73 6.60
N MET A 156 3.72 8.46 6.23
CA MET A 156 3.14 8.38 4.89
C MET A 156 4.16 8.79 3.81
N HIS A 157 5.07 9.72 4.14
CA HIS A 157 6.17 10.09 3.26
C HIS A 157 7.14 8.92 3.01
N ASP A 158 7.49 8.12 4.02
CA ASP A 158 8.34 6.95 3.86
C ASP A 158 7.68 5.89 2.95
N ILE A 159 6.38 5.69 3.11
CA ILE A 159 5.59 4.76 2.29
C ILE A 159 5.66 5.17 0.81
N VAL A 160 5.39 6.43 0.48
CA VAL A 160 5.42 6.88 -0.92
C VAL A 160 6.84 6.97 -1.47
N THR A 161 7.85 7.23 -0.62
CA THR A 161 9.26 7.19 -1.01
C THR A 161 9.71 5.77 -1.38
N ALA A 162 9.27 4.77 -0.61
CA ALA A 162 9.52 3.37 -0.93
C ALA A 162 8.89 2.97 -2.27
N GLN A 163 7.64 3.38 -2.53
CA GLN A 163 6.97 3.16 -3.82
C GLN A 163 7.71 3.86 -4.97
N ARG A 164 8.18 5.09 -4.75
CA ARG A 164 8.97 5.82 -5.75
C ARG A 164 10.26 5.08 -6.09
N THR A 165 10.92 4.52 -5.09
CA THR A 165 12.13 3.72 -5.27
C THR A 165 11.86 2.47 -6.12
N LEU A 166 10.77 1.75 -5.82
CA LEU A 166 10.30 0.63 -6.63
C LEU A 166 10.06 1.05 -8.08
N LEU A 167 9.28 2.12 -8.30
CA LEU A 167 8.92 2.58 -9.65
C LEU A 167 10.16 2.96 -10.48
N ARG A 168 11.14 3.64 -9.86
CA ARG A 168 12.43 3.95 -10.52
C ARG A 168 13.20 2.67 -10.87
N GLY A 169 13.20 1.67 -9.98
CA GLY A 169 13.78 0.36 -10.24
C GLY A 169 13.12 -0.41 -11.39
N LEU A 170 11.83 -0.16 -11.63
CA LEU A 170 11.10 -0.72 -12.77
C LEU A 170 11.26 0.08 -14.08
N GLY A 171 11.99 1.19 -14.07
CA GLY A 171 12.18 2.05 -15.25
C GLY A 171 11.02 3.05 -15.48
N VAL A 172 10.17 3.26 -14.50
CA VAL A 172 9.11 4.29 -14.57
C VAL A 172 9.74 5.66 -14.33
N HIS A 173 9.64 6.54 -15.31
CA HIS A 173 10.19 7.91 -15.26
C HIS A 173 9.15 8.94 -14.81
N ARG A 174 7.89 8.75 -15.19
CA ARG A 174 6.78 9.61 -14.77
C ARG A 174 5.48 8.80 -14.80
N LEU A 175 4.61 9.05 -13.83
CA LEU A 175 3.29 8.44 -13.75
C LEU A 175 2.26 9.27 -14.54
N VAL A 176 1.35 8.58 -15.20
CA VAL A 176 0.10 9.18 -15.67
C VAL A 176 -0.75 9.54 -14.45
N ALA A 177 -0.92 8.60 -13.54
CA ALA A 177 -1.69 8.85 -12.32
C ALA A 177 -1.22 8.00 -11.14
N VAL A 178 -1.53 8.47 -9.91
CA VAL A 178 -1.61 7.66 -8.69
C VAL A 178 -3.07 7.53 -8.30
N VAL A 179 -3.57 6.31 -8.15
CA VAL A 179 -4.99 6.03 -7.92
C VAL A 179 -5.15 5.11 -6.73
N GLY A 180 -5.98 5.46 -5.76
CA GLY A 180 -6.17 4.57 -4.63
C GLY A 180 -7.32 4.93 -3.70
N PRO A 181 -7.97 3.88 -3.08
CA PRO A 181 -9.04 4.04 -2.12
C PRO A 181 -8.52 4.14 -0.69
N SER A 182 -9.24 4.87 0.17
CA SER A 182 -9.04 4.88 1.61
C SER A 182 -7.61 5.24 2.00
N TYR A 183 -6.88 4.37 2.68
CA TYR A 183 -5.46 4.52 2.97
C TYR A 183 -4.61 4.70 1.69
N GLY A 184 -5.05 4.11 0.57
CA GLY A 184 -4.46 4.35 -0.75
C GLY A 184 -4.65 5.78 -1.23
N GLY A 185 -5.77 6.40 -0.89
CA GLY A 185 -6.00 7.81 -1.17
C GLY A 185 -5.13 8.75 -0.33
N TYR A 186 -4.76 8.39 0.92
CA TYR A 186 -3.73 9.10 1.68
C TYR A 186 -2.40 9.08 0.92
N GLN A 187 -2.04 7.92 0.36
CA GLN A 187 -0.83 7.79 -0.43
C GLN A 187 -0.90 8.66 -1.69
N ALA A 188 -2.04 8.71 -2.40
CA ALA A 188 -2.21 9.54 -3.60
C ALA A 188 -2.00 11.03 -3.29
N PHE A 189 -2.62 11.56 -2.24
CA PHE A 189 -2.37 12.93 -1.80
C PHE A 189 -0.92 13.15 -1.34
N GLN A 190 -0.33 12.20 -0.60
CA GLN A 190 1.06 12.34 -0.17
C GLN A 190 2.03 12.33 -1.36
N TRP A 191 1.77 11.52 -2.39
CA TRP A 191 2.51 11.53 -3.64
C TRP A 191 2.50 12.92 -4.27
N SER A 192 1.31 13.53 -4.40
CA SER A 192 1.13 14.82 -5.08
C SER A 192 1.84 15.98 -4.39
N VAL A 193 2.01 15.92 -3.06
CA VAL A 193 2.73 16.96 -2.29
C VAL A 193 4.22 16.66 -2.13
N SER A 194 4.63 15.38 -2.15
CA SER A 194 6.03 15.00 -2.00
C SER A 194 6.80 15.02 -3.31
N TYR A 195 6.15 14.65 -4.40
CA TYR A 195 6.76 14.48 -5.72
C TYR A 195 5.89 15.10 -6.83
N PRO A 196 5.61 16.41 -6.77
CA PRO A 196 4.63 17.06 -7.65
C PRO A 196 4.91 16.93 -9.14
N ASP A 197 6.15 16.74 -9.53
CA ASP A 197 6.57 16.62 -10.94
C ASP A 197 6.52 15.16 -11.47
N ASP A 198 6.36 14.19 -10.57
CA ASP A 198 6.45 12.77 -10.94
C ASP A 198 5.13 12.19 -11.49
N MET A 199 4.01 12.95 -11.47
CA MET A 199 2.73 12.49 -12.02
C MET A 199 1.93 13.59 -12.68
N ALA A 200 1.03 13.21 -13.59
CA ALA A 200 0.10 14.15 -14.22
C ALA A 200 -1.21 14.30 -13.41
N GLY A 201 -1.64 13.28 -12.70
CA GLY A 201 -2.86 13.34 -11.89
C GLY A 201 -2.88 12.38 -10.71
N ILE A 202 -3.84 12.59 -9.80
CA ILE A 202 -4.19 11.65 -8.74
C ILE A 202 -5.70 11.41 -8.74
N ALA A 203 -6.13 10.18 -8.48
CA ALA A 203 -7.50 9.87 -8.12
C ALA A 203 -7.54 9.39 -6.67
N ALA A 204 -7.96 10.29 -5.79
CA ALA A 204 -8.09 10.05 -4.35
C ALA A 204 -9.53 9.63 -4.03
N VAL A 205 -9.73 8.35 -3.67
CA VAL A 205 -11.04 7.72 -3.66
C VAL A 205 -11.43 7.31 -2.24
N ILE A 206 -12.65 7.66 -1.80
CA ILE A 206 -13.18 7.38 -0.44
C ILE A 206 -12.13 7.62 0.66
N THR A 207 -11.61 8.83 0.70
CA THR A 207 -10.45 9.19 1.53
C THR A 207 -10.52 10.65 1.96
N ALA A 208 -9.52 11.10 2.71
CA ALA A 208 -9.29 12.51 3.04
C ALA A 208 -7.80 12.86 2.88
N PRO A 209 -7.45 14.15 2.72
CA PRO A 209 -6.05 14.59 2.64
C PRO A 209 -5.34 14.65 4.00
N LYS A 210 -6.00 14.23 5.06
CA LYS A 210 -5.43 14.08 6.41
C LYS A 210 -5.98 12.83 7.08
N GLY A 211 -5.21 12.30 8.02
CA GLY A 211 -5.64 11.22 8.87
C GLY A 211 -6.73 11.63 9.85
N SER A 212 -7.49 10.65 10.30
CA SER A 212 -8.47 10.81 11.37
C SER A 212 -7.98 10.13 12.65
N GLY A 213 -8.35 10.70 13.80
CA GLY A 213 -7.95 10.17 15.10
C GLY A 213 -6.67 10.79 15.65
N LYS A 214 -6.18 10.22 16.73
CA LYS A 214 -5.05 10.71 17.52
C LYS A 214 -4.24 9.55 18.10
N GLU A 215 -3.09 9.83 18.71
CA GLU A 215 -2.22 8.80 19.32
C GLU A 215 -2.95 7.93 20.36
N ALA A 216 -3.93 8.49 21.09
CA ALA A 216 -4.75 7.71 22.01
C ALA A 216 -5.56 6.59 21.32
N ASP A 217 -5.91 6.76 20.03
CA ASP A 217 -6.62 5.72 19.28
C ASP A 217 -5.66 4.60 18.85
N VAL A 218 -4.38 4.92 18.65
CA VAL A 218 -3.32 3.89 18.45
C VAL A 218 -3.13 3.10 19.73
N GLN A 219 -3.05 3.80 20.88
CA GLN A 219 -2.92 3.13 22.18
C GLN A 219 -4.14 2.25 22.47
N ALA A 220 -5.35 2.73 22.22
CA ALA A 220 -6.58 1.94 22.40
C ALA A 220 -6.59 0.64 21.55
N LEU A 221 -5.99 0.70 20.35
CA LEU A 221 -5.81 -0.51 19.52
C LEU A 221 -4.82 -1.49 20.15
N VAL A 222 -3.68 -1.01 20.65
CA VAL A 222 -2.69 -1.82 21.37
C VAL A 222 -3.31 -2.42 22.64
N ASP A 223 -4.05 -1.63 23.42
CA ASP A 223 -4.76 -2.08 24.64
C ASP A 223 -5.80 -3.15 24.33
N ARG A 224 -6.46 -3.04 23.17
CA ARG A 224 -7.38 -4.08 22.69
C ARG A 224 -6.65 -5.40 22.42
N PHE A 225 -5.52 -5.35 21.73
CA PHE A 225 -4.69 -6.53 21.48
C PHE A 225 -4.11 -7.12 22.76
N ALA A 226 -3.74 -6.27 23.72
CA ALA A 226 -3.18 -6.68 25.01
C ALA A 226 -4.15 -7.48 25.90
N LYS A 227 -5.45 -7.47 25.57
CA LYS A 227 -6.45 -8.35 26.24
C LYS A 227 -6.31 -9.82 25.82
N ASP A 228 -5.68 -10.09 24.67
CA ASP A 228 -5.40 -11.44 24.23
C ASP A 228 -4.08 -11.92 24.88
N PRO A 229 -4.10 -13.07 25.59
CA PRO A 229 -2.91 -13.55 26.32
C PRO A 229 -1.73 -13.87 25.38
N ASN A 230 -1.98 -14.13 24.10
CA ASN A 230 -0.93 -14.40 23.12
C ASN A 230 -0.26 -13.14 22.60
N TRP A 231 -0.83 -11.95 22.80
CA TRP A 231 -0.26 -10.70 22.33
C TRP A 231 1.17 -10.44 22.81
N ASN A 232 1.42 -10.72 24.09
CA ASN A 232 2.77 -10.66 24.69
C ASN A 232 3.53 -9.36 24.32
N GLY A 233 2.89 -8.19 24.48
CA GLY A 233 3.51 -6.90 24.16
C GLY A 233 3.86 -6.72 22.68
N GLY A 234 3.23 -7.45 21.77
CA GLY A 234 3.51 -7.46 20.34
C GLY A 234 4.40 -8.62 19.88
N TRP A 235 4.99 -9.39 20.79
CA TRP A 235 5.79 -10.59 20.49
C TRP A 235 4.92 -11.86 20.44
N HIS A 236 3.86 -11.83 19.63
CA HIS A 236 2.85 -12.88 19.50
C HIS A 236 3.24 -14.02 18.53
N TYR A 237 4.31 -13.87 17.76
CA TYR A 237 4.65 -14.73 16.61
C TYR A 237 4.86 -16.20 16.99
N ASP A 238 5.53 -16.46 18.11
CA ASP A 238 5.80 -17.83 18.59
C ASP A 238 4.71 -18.35 19.55
N ARG A 239 3.59 -17.63 19.66
CA ARG A 239 2.43 -17.97 20.52
C ARG A 239 1.17 -18.26 19.72
N GLY A 240 1.28 -18.42 18.40
CA GLY A 240 0.13 -18.67 17.54
C GLY A 240 -0.65 -17.43 17.09
N GLY A 241 -0.16 -16.23 17.43
CA GLY A 241 -0.84 -14.97 17.06
C GLY A 241 -2.09 -14.68 17.88
N ILE A 242 -2.91 -13.75 17.40
CA ILE A 242 -4.19 -13.34 18.02
C ILE A 242 -5.35 -13.41 17.01
N PRO A 243 -5.56 -14.56 16.32
CA PRO A 243 -6.51 -14.64 15.20
C PRO A 243 -7.96 -14.38 15.61
N ASP A 244 -8.39 -14.77 16.79
CA ASP A 244 -9.78 -14.55 17.26
C ASP A 244 -10.04 -13.05 17.50
N THR A 245 -9.08 -12.36 18.12
CA THR A 245 -9.12 -10.91 18.30
C THR A 245 -9.16 -10.18 16.96
N LEU A 246 -8.32 -10.60 15.99
CA LEU A 246 -8.32 -10.04 14.65
C LEU A 246 -9.58 -10.38 13.86
N THR A 247 -10.13 -11.57 14.00
CA THR A 247 -11.41 -11.95 13.38
C THR A 247 -12.54 -11.04 13.86
N THR A 248 -12.63 -10.81 15.17
CA THR A 248 -13.63 -9.91 15.75
C THR A 248 -13.47 -8.49 15.20
N LEU A 249 -12.24 -7.95 15.18
CA LEU A 249 -11.93 -6.65 14.62
C LEU A 249 -12.27 -6.57 13.12
N ARG A 250 -12.00 -7.65 12.37
CA ARG A 250 -12.32 -7.69 10.93
C ARG A 250 -13.81 -7.70 10.67
N ILE A 251 -14.59 -8.43 11.46
CA ILE A 251 -16.07 -8.42 11.40
C ILE A 251 -16.58 -6.99 11.60
N GLU A 252 -16.15 -6.29 12.66
CA GLU A 252 -16.50 -4.91 12.92
C GLU A 252 -16.13 -3.98 11.74
N THR A 253 -14.96 -4.21 11.16
CA THR A 253 -14.47 -3.43 10.02
C THR A 253 -15.33 -3.65 8.77
N LEU A 254 -15.63 -4.90 8.42
CA LEU A 254 -16.47 -5.24 7.26
C LEU A 254 -17.89 -4.71 7.43
N THR A 255 -18.47 -4.82 8.63
CA THR A 255 -19.78 -4.24 8.95
C THR A 255 -19.77 -2.72 8.74
N ARG A 256 -18.74 -2.03 9.23
CA ARG A 256 -18.59 -0.57 9.03
C ARG A 256 -18.37 -0.20 7.57
N TYR A 257 -17.80 -1.08 6.78
CA TYR A 257 -17.56 -0.89 5.33
C TYR A 257 -18.81 -1.06 4.47
N GLY A 258 -19.96 -1.45 5.04
CA GLY A 258 -21.22 -1.60 4.32
C GLY A 258 -21.49 -3.03 3.84
N TYR A 259 -20.85 -4.04 4.42
CA TYR A 259 -21.04 -5.42 4.00
C TYR A 259 -22.44 -5.97 4.32
N ASN A 260 -23.12 -5.44 5.33
CA ASN A 260 -24.53 -5.81 5.57
C ASN A 260 -25.42 -5.44 4.40
N GLU A 261 -25.21 -4.25 3.84
CA GLU A 261 -25.95 -3.72 2.70
C GLU A 261 -25.60 -4.50 1.41
N ILE A 262 -24.30 -4.74 1.19
CA ILE A 262 -23.81 -5.51 0.02
C ILE A 262 -24.34 -6.93 0.00
N LEU A 263 -24.44 -7.57 1.16
CA LEU A 263 -24.84 -8.97 1.28
C LEU A 263 -26.36 -9.17 1.37
N ALA A 264 -27.15 -8.10 1.55
CA ALA A 264 -28.57 -8.18 1.86
C ALA A 264 -29.40 -8.94 0.83
N GLU A 265 -29.09 -8.77 -0.47
CA GLU A 265 -29.80 -9.45 -1.54
C GLU A 265 -29.53 -10.97 -1.52
N LYS A 266 -28.26 -11.35 -1.36
CA LYS A 266 -27.85 -12.77 -1.38
C LYS A 266 -28.13 -13.51 -0.07
N PHE A 267 -28.09 -12.79 1.05
CA PHE A 267 -28.26 -13.29 2.40
C PHE A 267 -29.34 -12.47 3.13
N PRO A 268 -30.63 -12.83 2.97
CA PRO A 268 -31.74 -12.02 3.45
C PRO A 268 -31.80 -11.87 4.98
N THR A 269 -31.42 -12.93 5.74
CA THR A 269 -31.45 -12.85 7.21
C THR A 269 -30.18 -12.21 7.79
N GLN A 270 -30.27 -11.54 8.93
CA GLN A 270 -29.10 -11.00 9.61
C GLN A 270 -28.12 -12.10 10.00
N ALA A 271 -28.62 -13.25 10.47
CA ALA A 271 -27.78 -14.38 10.88
C ALA A 271 -26.93 -14.91 9.71
N ASP A 272 -27.49 -15.01 8.50
CA ASP A 272 -26.75 -15.44 7.31
C ASP A 272 -25.68 -14.41 6.91
N ARG A 273 -26.00 -13.11 6.99
CA ARG A 273 -25.01 -12.04 6.74
C ARG A 273 -23.86 -12.10 7.75
N ASP A 274 -24.17 -12.25 9.04
CA ASP A 274 -23.15 -12.34 10.08
C ASP A 274 -22.23 -13.56 9.89
N ALA A 275 -22.81 -14.70 9.50
CA ALA A 275 -22.07 -15.91 9.17
C ALA A 275 -21.13 -15.69 7.97
N GLU A 276 -21.64 -15.05 6.90
CA GLU A 276 -20.82 -14.75 5.71
C GLU A 276 -19.73 -13.71 5.98
N ILE A 277 -20.01 -12.67 6.78
CA ILE A 277 -19.00 -11.67 7.20
C ILE A 277 -17.89 -12.37 8.01
N ARG A 278 -18.25 -13.26 8.94
CA ARG A 278 -17.29 -14.06 9.70
C ARG A 278 -16.43 -14.94 8.77
N ARG A 279 -17.07 -15.67 7.84
CA ARG A 279 -16.38 -16.51 6.87
C ARG A 279 -15.32 -15.74 6.06
N ARG A 280 -15.55 -14.47 5.78
CA ARG A 280 -14.59 -13.58 5.09
C ARG A 280 -13.53 -13.02 6.04
N ALA A 281 -13.86 -12.85 7.31
CA ALA A 281 -12.96 -12.28 8.29
C ALA A 281 -11.86 -13.27 8.74
N GLU A 282 -12.18 -14.53 8.92
CA GLU A 282 -11.29 -15.56 9.48
C GLU A 282 -10.01 -15.80 8.65
N PRO A 283 -10.05 -15.97 7.31
CA PRO A 283 -8.83 -16.12 6.52
C PRO A 283 -7.93 -14.89 6.61
N TRP A 284 -8.50 -13.69 6.53
CA TRP A 284 -7.77 -12.45 6.67
C TRP A 284 -7.08 -12.33 8.03
N ALA A 285 -7.75 -12.71 9.11
CA ALA A 285 -7.23 -12.66 10.48
C ALA A 285 -6.05 -13.60 10.73
N LYS A 286 -5.95 -14.68 9.96
CA LYS A 286 -4.81 -15.63 10.02
C LYS A 286 -3.57 -15.10 9.31
N GLU A 287 -3.73 -14.20 8.35
CA GLU A 287 -2.63 -13.70 7.51
C GLU A 287 -2.17 -12.30 7.91
N PHE A 288 -3.07 -11.48 8.48
CA PHE A 288 -2.75 -10.10 8.80
C PHE A 288 -2.00 -9.97 10.13
N ASP A 289 -0.88 -9.25 10.12
CA ASP A 289 -0.08 -9.01 11.32
C ASP A 289 -0.64 -7.83 12.14
N PRO A 290 -0.99 -8.02 13.43
CA PRO A 290 -1.52 -6.95 14.26
C PRO A 290 -0.50 -5.82 14.51
N ASN A 291 0.80 -6.09 14.56
CA ASN A 291 1.82 -5.02 14.64
C ASN A 291 1.84 -4.16 13.37
N SER A 292 1.61 -4.76 12.20
CA SER A 292 1.44 -4.01 10.95
C SER A 292 0.24 -3.06 11.03
N MET A 293 -0.87 -3.50 11.65
CA MET A 293 -2.04 -2.64 11.85
C MET A 293 -1.70 -1.44 12.76
N VAL A 294 -0.98 -1.66 13.85
CA VAL A 294 -0.52 -0.59 14.75
C VAL A 294 0.40 0.39 14.00
N THR A 295 1.36 -0.13 13.25
CA THR A 295 2.31 0.66 12.45
C THR A 295 1.59 1.55 11.44
N MET A 296 0.69 0.98 10.65
CA MET A 296 -0.08 1.72 9.66
C MET A 296 -1.04 2.73 10.30
N ARG A 297 -1.68 2.38 11.44
CA ARG A 297 -2.55 3.29 12.18
C ARG A 297 -1.78 4.50 12.71
N ARG A 298 -0.55 4.29 13.23
CA ARG A 298 0.32 5.38 13.69
C ARG A 298 0.70 6.31 12.53
N ALA A 299 1.10 5.77 11.39
CA ALA A 299 1.38 6.58 10.20
C ALA A 299 0.14 7.37 9.74
N ALA A 300 -1.06 6.78 9.82
CA ALA A 300 -2.32 7.41 9.43
C ALA A 300 -2.71 8.57 10.35
N VAL A 301 -2.64 8.42 11.68
CA VAL A 301 -3.07 9.49 12.61
C VAL A 301 -2.15 10.71 12.55
N ARG A 302 -0.90 10.53 12.14
CA ARG A 302 0.08 11.62 11.98
C ARG A 302 0.08 12.24 10.57
N TYR A 303 -0.69 11.67 9.65
CA TYR A 303 -0.73 12.09 8.26
C TYR A 303 -1.51 13.39 8.06
N GLY A 304 -0.99 14.28 7.21
CA GLY A 304 -1.68 15.50 6.79
C GLY A 304 -0.98 16.18 5.62
N ALA A 305 -1.62 16.11 4.43
CA ALA A 305 -1.13 16.75 3.20
C ALA A 305 -1.71 18.16 2.98
N GLU A 306 -2.78 18.55 3.67
CA GLU A 306 -3.52 19.80 3.42
C GLU A 306 -2.63 21.05 3.47
N LYS A 307 -1.66 21.09 4.39
CA LYS A 307 -0.73 22.22 4.55
C LYS A 307 0.21 22.41 3.34
N ASP A 308 0.35 21.38 2.53
CA ASP A 308 1.26 21.34 1.39
C ASP A 308 0.54 21.37 0.04
N PHE A 309 -0.77 21.65 0.00
CA PHE A 309 -1.58 21.66 -1.23
C PHE A 309 -1.05 22.61 -2.30
N SER A 310 -0.43 23.72 -1.91
CA SER A 310 0.22 24.65 -2.85
C SER A 310 1.36 24.03 -3.65
N LYS A 311 1.88 22.86 -3.24
CA LYS A 311 2.89 22.11 -3.99
C LYS A 311 2.30 21.23 -5.09
N ILE A 312 0.99 20.94 -5.05
CA ILE A 312 0.33 20.03 -6.00
C ILE A 312 0.33 20.66 -7.39
N ARG A 313 0.86 19.92 -8.37
CA ARG A 313 0.83 20.24 -9.80
C ARG A 313 -0.04 19.28 -10.59
N ALA A 314 -0.32 18.13 -10.00
CA ALA A 314 -1.18 17.10 -10.55
C ALA A 314 -2.64 17.54 -10.57
N ARG A 315 -3.38 17.15 -11.60
CA ARG A 315 -4.85 17.23 -11.58
C ARG A 315 -5.40 16.26 -10.54
N VAL A 316 -6.50 16.62 -9.88
CA VAL A 316 -7.08 15.82 -8.80
C VAL A 316 -8.49 15.37 -9.18
N LEU A 317 -8.75 14.06 -9.15
CA LEU A 317 -10.09 13.50 -9.07
C LEU A 317 -10.36 13.05 -7.63
N TYR A 318 -11.28 13.74 -6.95
CA TYR A 318 -11.66 13.41 -5.59
C TYR A 318 -13.02 12.70 -5.59
N VAL A 319 -13.04 11.45 -5.13
CA VAL A 319 -14.23 10.58 -5.19
C VAL A 319 -14.65 10.17 -3.79
N ILE A 320 -15.93 10.39 -3.44
CA ILE A 320 -16.52 9.96 -2.17
C ILE A 320 -17.78 9.12 -2.44
N SER A 321 -18.08 8.17 -1.56
CA SER A 321 -19.35 7.43 -1.57
C SER A 321 -20.37 8.14 -0.68
N ARG A 322 -21.63 8.26 -1.17
CA ARG A 322 -22.72 8.97 -0.45
C ARG A 322 -22.98 8.43 0.96
N SER A 323 -22.85 7.14 1.15
CA SER A 323 -23.14 6.47 2.42
C SER A 323 -21.91 6.05 3.22
N ASP A 324 -20.71 6.51 2.83
CA ASP A 324 -19.48 6.19 3.56
C ASP A 324 -19.46 6.82 4.95
N LYS A 325 -19.37 5.98 5.98
CA LYS A 325 -19.33 6.42 7.40
C LYS A 325 -17.91 6.75 7.87
N LEU A 326 -16.86 6.33 7.12
CA LEU A 326 -15.46 6.62 7.47
C LEU A 326 -15.01 7.95 6.86
N PHE A 327 -15.40 8.21 5.62
CA PHE A 327 -15.15 9.44 4.89
C PHE A 327 -16.48 9.97 4.35
N PRO A 328 -17.30 10.57 5.23
CA PRO A 328 -18.65 11.01 4.84
C PRO A 328 -18.58 12.15 3.84
N PRO A 329 -19.59 12.30 2.95
CA PRO A 329 -19.63 13.36 1.94
C PRO A 329 -19.50 14.78 2.51
N SER A 330 -19.84 14.97 3.77
CA SER A 330 -19.71 16.26 4.46
C SER A 330 -18.29 16.81 4.54
N ILE A 331 -17.26 15.97 4.33
CA ILE A 331 -15.87 16.44 4.28
C ILE A 331 -15.49 17.06 2.93
N ALA A 332 -16.20 16.70 1.85
CA ALA A 332 -15.82 17.08 0.50
C ALA A 332 -15.82 18.59 0.24
N PRO A 333 -16.79 19.38 0.72
CA PRO A 333 -16.77 20.83 0.50
C PRO A 333 -15.51 21.51 1.06
N ASP A 334 -15.06 21.16 2.26
CA ASP A 334 -13.83 21.71 2.87
C ASP A 334 -12.58 21.30 2.08
N VAL A 335 -12.49 20.04 1.66
CA VAL A 335 -11.37 19.56 0.86
C VAL A 335 -11.30 20.27 -0.48
N MET A 336 -12.42 20.39 -1.19
CA MET A 336 -12.49 21.06 -2.49
C MET A 336 -12.20 22.56 -2.39
N ASP A 337 -12.67 23.24 -1.35
CA ASP A 337 -12.35 24.64 -1.10
C ASP A 337 -10.84 24.84 -0.86
N LYS A 338 -10.21 23.99 -0.07
CA LYS A 338 -8.76 24.03 0.17
C LYS A 338 -7.95 23.79 -1.10
N LEU A 339 -8.35 22.82 -1.94
CA LEU A 339 -7.71 22.57 -3.23
C LEU A 339 -7.86 23.78 -4.15
N ALA A 340 -9.05 24.36 -4.25
CA ALA A 340 -9.32 25.55 -5.07
C ALA A 340 -8.48 26.74 -4.60
N LYS A 341 -8.42 27.02 -3.30
CA LYS A 341 -7.58 28.09 -2.70
C LYS A 341 -6.08 27.89 -2.98
N ALA A 342 -5.65 26.64 -3.11
CA ALA A 342 -4.28 26.29 -3.48
C ALA A 342 -4.01 26.34 -5.00
N GLY A 343 -5.03 26.66 -5.82
CA GLY A 343 -4.91 26.74 -7.29
C GLY A 343 -4.85 25.38 -7.97
N VAL A 344 -5.31 24.31 -7.31
CA VAL A 344 -5.26 22.95 -7.85
C VAL A 344 -6.45 22.69 -8.77
N ASP A 345 -6.21 22.16 -9.98
CA ASP A 345 -7.27 21.65 -10.88
C ASP A 345 -7.85 20.37 -10.29
N ALA A 346 -8.99 20.48 -9.63
CA ALA A 346 -9.63 19.39 -8.92
C ALA A 346 -11.10 19.23 -9.33
N LYS A 347 -11.50 17.96 -9.52
CA LYS A 347 -12.90 17.58 -9.78
C LYS A 347 -13.39 16.68 -8.65
N TYR A 348 -14.61 16.94 -8.20
CA TYR A 348 -15.30 16.09 -7.23
C TYR A 348 -16.30 15.18 -7.96
N PHE A 349 -16.39 13.94 -7.49
CA PHE A 349 -17.40 12.99 -7.90
C PHE A 349 -17.95 12.24 -6.70
N GLN A 350 -19.28 12.14 -6.59
CA GLN A 350 -19.94 11.38 -5.54
C GLN A 350 -20.58 10.12 -6.13
N ILE A 351 -20.19 8.96 -5.61
CA ILE A 351 -20.84 7.69 -5.95
C ILE A 351 -22.19 7.64 -5.19
N ASP A 352 -23.29 7.64 -5.91
CA ASP A 352 -24.63 7.50 -5.33
C ASP A 352 -24.93 6.03 -5.03
N THR A 353 -24.78 5.62 -3.77
CA THR A 353 -24.86 4.22 -3.34
C THR A 353 -25.13 4.11 -1.85
N GLU A 354 -25.65 2.96 -1.42
CA GLU A 354 -25.78 2.56 -0.02
C GLU A 354 -24.63 1.64 0.48
N PHE A 355 -23.69 1.29 -0.39
CA PHE A 355 -22.66 0.29 -0.07
C PHE A 355 -21.42 0.86 0.64
N GLY A 356 -21.54 2.07 1.20
CA GLY A 356 -20.58 2.67 2.12
C GLY A 356 -19.15 2.73 1.59
N HIS A 357 -18.22 2.30 2.43
CA HIS A 357 -16.78 2.32 2.12
C HIS A 357 -16.36 1.30 1.06
N SER A 358 -17.15 0.23 0.83
CA SER A 358 -16.85 -0.79 -0.17
C SER A 358 -17.38 -0.46 -1.57
N ALA A 359 -18.03 0.69 -1.75
CA ALA A 359 -18.68 1.10 -3.00
C ALA A 359 -17.78 1.06 -4.23
N THR A 360 -16.48 1.35 -4.06
CA THR A 360 -15.57 1.56 -5.20
C THR A 360 -15.35 0.33 -6.07
N GLY A 361 -15.41 -0.87 -5.48
CA GLY A 361 -15.35 -2.13 -6.22
C GLY A 361 -16.72 -2.63 -6.64
N VAL A 362 -17.72 -2.53 -5.75
CA VAL A 362 -19.07 -3.06 -5.98
C VAL A 362 -19.83 -2.21 -6.99
N GLU A 363 -19.73 -0.89 -6.88
CA GLU A 363 -20.44 0.09 -7.74
C GLU A 363 -19.54 0.66 -8.85
N TRP A 364 -18.59 -0.13 -9.30
CA TRP A 364 -17.62 0.28 -10.32
C TRP A 364 -18.28 0.91 -11.56
N ALA A 365 -19.42 0.41 -11.97
CA ALA A 365 -20.14 0.90 -13.16
C ALA A 365 -20.61 2.35 -13.01
N LYS A 366 -20.85 2.83 -11.78
CA LYS A 366 -21.30 4.21 -11.52
C LYS A 366 -20.20 5.24 -11.65
N TRP A 367 -18.93 4.87 -11.38
CA TRP A 367 -17.82 5.82 -11.35
C TRP A 367 -16.65 5.47 -12.29
N GLY A 368 -16.58 4.23 -12.75
CA GLY A 368 -15.57 3.77 -13.70
C GLY A 368 -15.46 4.63 -14.96
N PRO A 369 -16.58 5.06 -15.58
CA PRO A 369 -16.53 5.98 -16.71
C PRO A 369 -15.88 7.33 -16.37
N THR A 370 -16.11 7.86 -15.16
CA THR A 370 -15.47 9.10 -14.67
C THR A 370 -13.98 8.90 -14.47
N LEU A 371 -13.56 7.76 -13.87
CA LEU A 371 -12.15 7.41 -13.73
C LEU A 371 -11.46 7.27 -15.08
N LYS A 372 -12.11 6.58 -16.04
CA LYS A 372 -11.59 6.40 -17.40
C LYS A 372 -11.35 7.74 -18.09
N ALA A 373 -12.37 8.60 -18.12
CA ALA A 373 -12.27 9.92 -18.72
C ALA A 373 -11.19 10.79 -18.07
N PHE A 374 -11.03 10.70 -16.74
CA PHE A 374 -9.98 11.40 -16.01
C PHE A 374 -8.60 10.92 -16.44
N VAL A 375 -8.34 9.61 -16.41
CA VAL A 375 -7.03 9.02 -16.75
C VAL A 375 -6.67 9.30 -18.22
N GLU A 376 -7.61 9.13 -19.14
CA GLU A 376 -7.40 9.42 -20.57
C GLU A 376 -7.10 10.91 -20.82
N GLY A 377 -7.74 11.80 -20.07
CA GLY A 377 -7.48 13.24 -20.14
C GLY A 377 -6.12 13.70 -19.58
N LEU A 378 -5.39 12.81 -18.87
CA LEU A 378 -4.02 13.10 -18.40
C LEU A 378 -2.94 12.71 -19.41
N SER A 379 -3.28 11.91 -20.40
CA SER A 379 -2.35 11.35 -21.38
C SER A 379 -2.24 12.20 -22.67
N GLN A 380 -2.92 13.35 -22.71
CA GLN A 380 -2.93 14.29 -23.84
C GLN A 380 -1.85 15.37 -23.73
#